data_99fd0b274db2b022797ca0f6ef7edcbb
#
_entry.id   99fd0b274db2b022797ca0f6ef7edcbb
#
_cell.length_a   1.000
_cell.length_b   1.000
_cell.length_c   1.000
_cell.angle_alpha   90.00
_cell.angle_beta   90.00
_cell.angle_gamma   90.00
#
_symmetry.space_group_name_H-M   'P 1'
#
loop_
_entity.id
_entity.type
_entity.pdbx_description
1 polymer ?
#
loop_
_entity_poly.entity_id
_entity_poly.type
_entity_poly.pdbx_seq_one_letter_code
_entity_poly.pdbx_strand_id
1 'polypeptide(L)'
;MANKYYSLGYSTCPNDTFIFHALAHNLVDTCNIRFNQHPHTTQAETNLPVDTCNIRFNQHPHTPYAETNLPVDTCNIRFKPHLHDIETLNQQAFSGCYDVSKLSYHALGFLLDEYSLLRSGSALGRGCGPIIVAQESFKQAELTGKTIAVPGKFTTAHLLLQLFEPKIKNIVAMPFDKIMPAVAQGIVDAGVIIHESRFTYPHYGLRKVIDLGEWWEDETGKLIPLGCVAAKRSIGKKAIDTVDTALCESIKYANKNPIAAMQYVKQYAQEIADDVIQAHIGMYVNDYTIDIGIDGTAAVETLFQLAREQQILPQTDKPLF
;
A
#
# COMPACT_ATOMS: atom_id res chain seq x y z
N MET A 1 11.80 -26.23 19.29
CA MET A 1 12.36 -24.88 18.91
C MET A 1 11.40 -23.83 19.43
N ALA A 2 11.90 -22.72 19.97
CA ALA A 2 11.05 -21.67 20.50
C ALA A 2 10.46 -20.83 19.35
N ASN A 3 9.15 -20.54 19.42
CA ASN A 3 8.51 -19.64 18.46
C ASN A 3 9.07 -18.22 18.64
N LYS A 4 9.45 -17.58 17.55
CA LYS A 4 9.80 -16.16 17.55
C LYS A 4 8.59 -15.34 17.13
N TYR A 5 8.20 -14.37 17.96
CA TYR A 5 7.04 -13.52 17.71
C TYR A 5 7.48 -12.16 17.21
N TYR A 6 6.81 -11.66 16.18
CA TYR A 6 6.94 -10.30 15.68
C TYR A 6 5.61 -9.56 15.82
N SER A 7 5.68 -8.31 16.26
CA SER A 7 4.54 -7.41 16.24
C SER A 7 4.25 -6.96 14.80
N LEU A 8 2.96 -7.03 14.40
CA LEU A 8 2.52 -6.76 13.03
C LEU A 8 1.39 -5.73 13.04
N GLY A 9 1.70 -4.50 12.60
CA GLY A 9 0.71 -3.44 12.43
C GLY A 9 0.15 -3.40 11.01
N TYR A 10 -1.19 -3.40 10.86
CA TYR A 10 -1.84 -3.21 9.56
C TYR A 10 -3.23 -2.57 9.71
N SER A 11 -3.79 -2.09 8.58
CA SER A 11 -5.04 -1.36 8.65
C SER A 11 -6.27 -2.28 8.62
N THR A 12 -7.41 -1.74 9.05
CA THR A 12 -8.70 -2.43 8.96
C THR A 12 -9.29 -2.41 7.55
N CYS A 13 -8.61 -1.77 6.59
CA CYS A 13 -9.07 -1.68 5.21
C CYS A 13 -9.19 -3.06 4.56
N PRO A 14 -10.14 -3.25 3.62
CA PRO A 14 -10.40 -4.53 2.97
C PRO A 14 -9.17 -5.19 2.33
N ASN A 15 -8.33 -4.42 1.63
CA ASN A 15 -7.11 -4.95 1.01
C ASN A 15 -6.11 -5.48 2.05
N ASP A 16 -5.91 -4.77 3.17
CA ASP A 16 -4.96 -5.20 4.20
C ASP A 16 -5.48 -6.41 4.97
N THR A 17 -6.72 -6.37 5.46
CA THR A 17 -7.31 -7.53 6.14
C THR A 17 -7.36 -8.77 5.25
N PHE A 18 -7.53 -8.60 3.93
CA PHE A 18 -7.47 -9.69 2.97
C PHE A 18 -6.06 -10.31 2.90
N ILE A 19 -5.01 -9.50 2.68
CA ILE A 19 -3.64 -10.02 2.50
C ILE A 19 -3.01 -10.56 3.79
N PHE A 20 -3.40 -10.02 4.95
CA PHE A 20 -2.89 -10.45 6.25
C PHE A 20 -3.69 -11.58 6.89
N HIS A 21 -4.81 -12.01 6.31
CA HIS A 21 -5.68 -13.05 6.87
C HIS A 21 -4.92 -14.30 7.33
N ALA A 22 -4.09 -14.87 6.46
CA ALA A 22 -3.40 -16.12 6.79
C ALA A 22 -2.28 -15.94 7.83
N LEU A 23 -1.62 -14.77 7.87
CA LEU A 23 -0.64 -14.46 8.93
C LEU A 23 -1.32 -14.25 10.28
N ALA A 24 -2.45 -13.52 10.31
CA ALA A 24 -3.20 -13.25 11.52
C ALA A 24 -3.72 -14.55 12.18
N HIS A 25 -4.07 -15.55 11.38
CA HIS A 25 -4.59 -16.85 11.85
C HIS A 25 -3.54 -17.96 11.89
N ASN A 26 -2.26 -17.64 11.64
CA ASN A 26 -1.15 -18.62 11.60
C ASN A 26 -1.40 -19.80 10.63
N LEU A 27 -1.98 -19.52 9.46
CA LEU A 27 -2.28 -20.49 8.42
C LEU A 27 -1.10 -20.69 7.44
N VAL A 28 -0.04 -19.88 7.53
CA VAL A 28 1.19 -20.00 6.75
C VAL A 28 2.19 -20.83 7.54
N ASP A 29 2.70 -21.89 6.92
CA ASP A 29 3.79 -22.70 7.50
C ASP A 29 5.14 -22.01 7.27
N THR A 30 5.58 -21.27 8.28
CA THR A 30 6.85 -20.55 8.23
C THR A 30 8.08 -21.43 8.47
N CYS A 31 7.90 -22.72 8.82
CA CYS A 31 8.99 -23.68 9.01
C CYS A 31 9.51 -24.25 7.70
N ASN A 32 8.66 -24.32 6.67
CA ASN A 32 8.98 -24.91 5.37
C ASN A 32 9.12 -23.86 4.24
N ILE A 33 9.33 -22.58 4.60
CA ILE A 33 9.57 -21.53 3.62
C ILE A 33 10.91 -21.80 2.92
N ARG A 34 10.84 -22.12 1.61
CA ARG A 34 12.02 -22.23 0.73
C ARG A 34 12.30 -20.85 0.16
N PHE A 35 13.53 -20.36 0.36
CA PHE A 35 13.98 -19.09 -0.24
C PHE A 35 14.23 -19.28 -1.74
N ASN A 36 13.39 -18.74 -2.59
CA ASN A 36 13.70 -18.59 -4.01
C ASN A 36 14.65 -17.40 -4.16
N GLN A 37 15.89 -17.66 -4.56
CA GLN A 37 16.78 -16.58 -5.02
C GLN A 37 16.19 -16.04 -6.32
N HIS A 38 15.76 -14.78 -6.34
CA HIS A 38 15.37 -14.11 -7.57
C HIS A 38 16.62 -13.95 -8.44
N PRO A 39 16.65 -14.53 -9.66
CA PRO A 39 17.73 -14.23 -10.58
C PRO A 39 17.59 -12.79 -11.05
N HIS A 40 18.64 -12.01 -10.90
CA HIS A 40 18.81 -10.77 -11.64
C HIS A 40 18.93 -11.11 -13.12
N THR A 41 17.85 -11.11 -13.86
CA THR A 41 17.87 -11.21 -15.32
C THR A 41 17.57 -9.86 -15.92
N THR A 42 18.65 -9.24 -16.43
CA THR A 42 18.62 -8.29 -17.54
C THR A 42 18.16 -9.01 -18.80
N GLN A 43 17.14 -8.50 -19.46
CA GLN A 43 16.86 -8.37 -20.92
C GLN A 43 15.38 -8.55 -21.24
N ALA A 44 14.81 -7.52 -21.73
CA ALA A 44 14.39 -7.07 -23.05
C ALA A 44 13.37 -7.97 -23.79
N GLU A 45 12.29 -7.27 -24.20
CA GLU A 45 11.40 -7.50 -25.35
C GLU A 45 10.31 -8.57 -25.21
N THR A 46 9.03 -8.15 -25.26
CA THR A 46 8.23 -7.97 -26.49
C THR A 46 6.83 -7.40 -26.18
N ASN A 47 6.39 -6.51 -27.04
CA ASN A 47 5.07 -5.90 -27.14
C ASN A 47 3.94 -6.92 -27.31
N LEU A 48 2.83 -6.75 -26.58
CA LEU A 48 1.49 -7.11 -27.04
C LEU A 48 0.42 -6.25 -26.35
N PRO A 49 -0.71 -5.97 -26.99
CA PRO A 49 -1.64 -4.91 -26.63
C PRO A 49 -2.57 -5.28 -25.48
N VAL A 50 -2.88 -4.27 -24.67
CA VAL A 50 -3.83 -4.34 -23.56
C VAL A 50 -5.26 -4.37 -24.14
N ASP A 51 -5.96 -5.46 -23.89
CA ASP A 51 -7.40 -5.51 -24.09
C ASP A 51 -8.11 -5.61 -22.73
N THR A 52 -9.19 -4.85 -22.65
CA THR A 52 -9.94 -4.53 -21.45
C THR A 52 -10.70 -5.71 -20.87
N CYS A 53 -10.67 -5.79 -19.54
CA CYS A 53 -11.71 -6.34 -18.67
C CYS A 53 -12.15 -7.78 -18.92
N ASN A 54 -11.32 -8.75 -18.48
CA ASN A 54 -11.80 -10.07 -18.06
C ASN A 54 -10.69 -10.74 -17.22
N ILE A 55 -10.94 -10.91 -15.92
CA ILE A 55 -10.04 -11.62 -15.02
C ILE A 55 -10.01 -13.10 -15.42
N ARG A 56 -9.06 -13.48 -16.24
CA ARG A 56 -8.66 -14.88 -16.46
C ARG A 56 -7.27 -15.05 -15.93
N PHE A 57 -7.15 -15.86 -14.89
CA PHE A 57 -5.87 -16.35 -14.41
C PHE A 57 -5.21 -17.22 -15.48
N ASN A 58 -4.17 -16.70 -16.15
CA ASN A 58 -3.34 -17.50 -17.03
C ASN A 58 -2.32 -18.29 -16.21
N GLN A 59 -2.45 -19.61 -16.25
CA GLN A 59 -1.42 -20.53 -15.78
C GLN A 59 -0.25 -20.52 -16.78
N HIS A 60 0.91 -20.01 -16.37
CA HIS A 60 2.16 -20.22 -17.11
C HIS A 60 2.84 -21.50 -16.64
N PRO A 61 3.48 -22.26 -17.56
CA PRO A 61 4.09 -23.54 -17.24
C PRO A 61 5.35 -23.35 -16.37
N HIS A 62 5.41 -24.12 -15.29
CA HIS A 62 6.56 -24.16 -14.39
C HIS A 62 7.75 -24.87 -15.06
N THR A 63 8.87 -24.16 -15.19
CA THR A 63 10.19 -24.79 -15.39
C THR A 63 10.75 -25.25 -14.05
N PRO A 64 11.34 -26.45 -13.93
CA PRO A 64 11.88 -26.95 -12.67
C PRO A 64 13.20 -26.23 -12.34
N TYR A 65 13.26 -25.61 -11.15
CA TYR A 65 14.47 -24.98 -10.62
C TYR A 65 15.29 -25.98 -9.80
N ALA A 66 16.64 -25.88 -9.92
CA ALA A 66 17.56 -26.71 -9.18
C ALA A 66 17.49 -26.45 -7.66
N GLU A 67 17.34 -27.53 -6.89
CA GLU A 67 17.30 -27.48 -5.42
C GLU A 67 18.73 -27.35 -4.85
N THR A 68 19.03 -26.25 -4.18
CA THR A 68 20.19 -26.15 -3.30
C THR A 68 19.75 -26.36 -1.86
N ASN A 69 20.06 -27.53 -1.30
CA ASN A 69 19.81 -27.87 0.10
C ASN A 69 20.82 -27.18 1.02
N LEU A 70 20.52 -25.99 1.53
CA LEU A 70 21.20 -25.43 2.69
C LEU A 70 20.34 -25.70 3.95
N PRO A 71 20.92 -26.11 5.09
CA PRO A 71 20.16 -26.31 6.31
C PRO A 71 19.59 -24.96 6.78
N VAL A 72 18.29 -24.80 6.67
CA VAL A 72 17.58 -23.63 7.19
C VAL A 72 17.36 -23.87 8.68
N ASP A 73 17.91 -22.98 9.49
CA ASP A 73 17.55 -22.84 10.90
C ASP A 73 16.07 -22.41 10.97
N THR A 74 15.18 -23.38 10.98
CA THR A 74 13.71 -23.17 10.86
C THR A 74 13.16 -22.61 12.16
N CYS A 75 13.33 -21.31 12.39
CA CYS A 75 12.58 -20.60 13.41
C CYS A 75 11.11 -20.46 12.94
N ASN A 76 10.21 -21.10 13.67
CA ASN A 76 8.78 -20.90 13.48
C ASN A 76 8.45 -19.45 13.91
N ILE A 77 8.28 -18.56 12.94
CA ILE A 77 7.86 -17.19 13.22
C ILE A 77 6.34 -17.13 13.37
N ARG A 78 5.89 -16.28 14.28
CA ARG A 78 4.49 -15.99 14.57
C ARG A 78 4.29 -14.50 14.61
N PHE A 79 3.09 -14.05 14.28
CA PHE A 79 2.75 -12.64 14.29
C PHE A 79 1.75 -12.32 15.39
N LYS A 80 1.90 -11.15 16.00
CA LYS A 80 0.91 -10.54 16.90
C LYS A 80 0.28 -9.36 16.15
N PRO A 81 -0.95 -9.52 15.63
CA PRO A 81 -1.65 -8.48 14.90
C PRO A 81 -2.06 -7.30 15.78
N HIS A 82 -1.91 -6.08 15.24
CA HIS A 82 -2.38 -4.82 15.80
C HIS A 82 -3.02 -4.02 14.67
N LEU A 83 -4.32 -3.73 14.79
CA LEU A 83 -5.10 -3.06 13.74
C LEU A 83 -5.34 -1.60 14.12
N HIS A 84 -4.96 -0.70 13.21
CA HIS A 84 -5.15 0.74 13.33
C HIS A 84 -5.43 1.33 11.95
N ASP A 85 -5.86 2.59 11.89
CA ASP A 85 -5.88 3.31 10.62
C ASP A 85 -4.46 3.60 10.12
N ILE A 86 -4.34 3.90 8.83
CA ILE A 86 -3.02 4.03 8.17
C ILE A 86 -2.19 5.18 8.73
N GLU A 87 -2.80 6.33 9.12
CA GLU A 87 -2.04 7.44 9.67
C GLU A 87 -1.54 7.12 11.09
N THR A 88 -2.33 6.42 11.89
CA THR A 88 -1.90 5.91 13.20
C THR A 88 -0.72 4.97 13.05
N LEU A 89 -0.74 4.04 12.08
CA LEU A 89 0.39 3.14 11.79
C LEU A 89 1.64 3.93 11.35
N ASN A 90 1.46 4.93 10.48
CA ASN A 90 2.54 5.81 10.07
C ASN A 90 3.19 6.50 11.27
N GLN A 91 2.40 7.11 12.15
CA GLN A 91 2.89 7.79 13.36
C GLN A 91 3.58 6.83 14.35
N GLN A 92 3.01 5.65 14.55
CA GLN A 92 3.59 4.62 15.43
C GLN A 92 4.92 4.07 14.89
N ALA A 93 5.13 4.05 13.56
CA ALA A 93 6.38 3.64 12.96
C ALA A 93 7.53 4.60 13.31
N PHE A 94 7.29 5.91 13.42
CA PHE A 94 8.31 6.87 13.90
C PHE A 94 8.76 6.59 15.34
N SER A 95 7.91 5.96 16.14
CA SER A 95 8.26 5.51 17.49
C SER A 95 8.77 4.07 17.53
N GLY A 96 8.87 3.41 16.39
CA GLY A 96 9.31 2.03 16.28
C GLY A 96 8.39 1.04 17.03
N CYS A 97 7.06 1.23 16.99
CA CYS A 97 6.14 0.39 17.76
C CYS A 97 6.09 -1.06 17.28
N TYR A 98 6.13 -1.28 15.95
CA TYR A 98 5.95 -2.62 15.37
C TYR A 98 7.19 -3.08 14.63
N ASP A 99 7.49 -4.39 14.71
CA ASP A 99 8.58 -5.02 13.97
C ASP A 99 8.31 -5.04 12.46
N VAL A 100 7.03 -5.23 12.10
CA VAL A 100 6.52 -5.19 10.74
C VAL A 100 5.28 -4.30 10.72
N SER A 101 5.19 -3.37 9.78
CA SER A 101 4.05 -2.46 9.69
C SER A 101 3.63 -2.18 8.26
N LYS A 102 2.32 -2.07 8.04
CA LYS A 102 1.77 -1.39 6.88
C LYS A 102 2.07 0.09 7.02
N LEU A 103 2.55 0.70 5.96
CA LEU A 103 2.93 2.12 5.91
C LEU A 103 2.47 2.75 4.59
N SER A 104 2.24 4.05 4.63
CA SER A 104 2.24 4.87 3.42
C SER A 104 3.67 5.03 2.90
N TYR A 105 3.87 5.10 1.58
CA TYR A 105 5.20 5.37 1.03
C TYR A 105 5.76 6.71 1.51
N HIS A 106 4.90 7.71 1.77
CA HIS A 106 5.33 8.97 2.37
C HIS A 106 6.04 8.75 3.72
N ALA A 107 5.42 7.99 4.62
CA ALA A 107 6.02 7.66 5.92
C ALA A 107 7.31 6.84 5.75
N LEU A 108 7.31 5.83 4.87
CA LEU A 108 8.51 5.02 4.61
C LEU A 108 9.67 5.89 4.11
N GLY A 109 9.41 6.90 3.29
CA GLY A 109 10.43 7.81 2.78
C GLY A 109 11.23 8.54 3.88
N PHE A 110 10.61 8.79 5.03
CA PHE A 110 11.28 9.32 6.23
C PHE A 110 12.00 8.25 7.04
N LEU A 111 11.61 6.98 6.90
CA LEU A 111 11.98 5.89 7.80
C LEU A 111 12.90 4.86 7.16
N LEU A 112 13.53 5.18 6.03
CA LEU A 112 14.42 4.23 5.32
C LEU A 112 15.65 3.82 6.13
N ASP A 113 16.07 4.63 7.10
CA ASP A 113 17.17 4.27 7.99
C ASP A 113 16.78 3.17 8.99
N GLU A 114 15.51 3.15 9.43
CA GLU A 114 14.99 2.22 10.42
C GLU A 114 14.27 1.01 9.81
N TYR A 115 13.61 1.21 8.66
CA TYR A 115 12.77 0.20 8.03
C TYR A 115 13.26 -0.17 6.63
N SER A 116 13.08 -1.44 6.27
CA SER A 116 13.29 -2.01 4.95
C SER A 116 11.93 -2.25 4.31
N LEU A 117 11.75 -1.83 3.06
CA LEU A 117 10.58 -2.21 2.26
C LEU A 117 10.57 -3.72 2.07
N LEU A 118 9.41 -4.37 2.20
CA LEU A 118 9.21 -5.73 1.75
C LEU A 118 8.83 -5.75 0.27
N ARG A 119 9.21 -6.80 -0.42
CA ARG A 119 8.83 -6.97 -1.83
C ARG A 119 7.35 -7.27 -1.99
N SER A 120 6.76 -7.92 -0.97
CA SER A 120 5.34 -8.27 -0.89
C SER A 120 4.55 -7.23 -0.11
N GLY A 121 3.24 -7.14 -0.36
CA GLY A 121 2.30 -6.31 0.40
C GLY A 121 2.16 -4.87 -0.08
N SER A 122 2.76 -4.53 -1.23
CA SER A 122 2.60 -3.20 -1.84
C SER A 122 1.18 -3.01 -2.40
N ALA A 123 0.60 -1.84 -2.12
CA ALA A 123 -0.58 -1.32 -2.79
C ALA A 123 -0.11 -0.27 -3.80
N LEU A 124 0.00 -0.67 -5.04
CA LEU A 124 0.36 0.18 -6.18
C LEU A 124 -0.29 -0.35 -7.46
N GLY A 125 -0.52 0.52 -8.41
CA GLY A 125 -1.18 0.14 -9.65
C GLY A 125 -1.43 1.33 -10.57
N ARG A 126 -2.45 1.21 -11.41
CA ARG A 126 -2.98 2.29 -12.25
C ARG A 126 -4.44 2.54 -11.91
N GLY A 127 -4.89 3.78 -12.09
CA GLY A 127 -6.27 4.18 -11.86
C GLY A 127 -6.74 4.06 -10.40
N CYS A 128 -5.83 3.93 -9.43
CA CYS A 128 -6.15 3.65 -8.03
C CYS A 128 -5.73 4.77 -7.05
N GLY A 129 -5.39 5.96 -7.57
CA GLY A 129 -4.89 7.08 -6.77
C GLY A 129 -5.93 7.77 -5.89
N PRO A 130 -5.48 8.66 -5.00
CA PRO A 130 -6.36 9.54 -4.24
C PRO A 130 -7.09 10.51 -5.16
N ILE A 131 -8.29 10.93 -4.74
CA ILE A 131 -9.10 11.91 -5.48
C ILE A 131 -9.32 13.15 -4.60
N ILE A 132 -9.20 14.33 -5.21
CA ILE A 132 -9.68 15.57 -4.58
C ILE A 132 -11.16 15.73 -4.92
N VAL A 133 -11.98 15.84 -3.88
CA VAL A 133 -13.43 16.04 -3.99
C VAL A 133 -13.85 17.35 -3.34
N ALA A 134 -14.94 17.95 -3.84
CA ALA A 134 -15.56 19.15 -3.30
C ALA A 134 -17.08 19.12 -3.55
N GLN A 135 -17.83 20.06 -2.95
CA GLN A 135 -19.26 20.24 -3.25
C GLN A 135 -19.48 20.73 -4.68
N GLU A 136 -18.63 21.65 -5.14
CA GLU A 136 -18.68 22.23 -6.48
C GLU A 136 -17.37 21.98 -7.22
N SER A 137 -17.45 21.89 -8.54
CA SER A 137 -16.26 21.82 -9.39
C SER A 137 -15.59 23.19 -9.46
N PHE A 138 -14.28 23.20 -9.31
CA PHE A 138 -13.45 24.39 -9.51
C PHE A 138 -12.16 24.02 -10.26
N LYS A 139 -11.48 25.03 -10.79
CA LYS A 139 -10.25 24.83 -11.55
C LYS A 139 -9.07 24.57 -10.60
N GLN A 140 -8.06 23.84 -11.09
CA GLN A 140 -6.84 23.56 -10.32
C GLN A 140 -6.22 24.83 -9.70
N ALA A 141 -6.17 25.93 -10.43
CA ALA A 141 -5.58 27.17 -9.94
C ALA A 141 -6.31 27.77 -8.71
N GLU A 142 -7.57 27.40 -8.49
CA GLU A 142 -8.36 27.87 -7.34
C GLU A 142 -8.07 27.06 -6.06
N LEU A 143 -7.42 25.89 -6.18
CA LEU A 143 -7.06 25.05 -5.04
C LEU A 143 -6.11 25.76 -4.07
N THR A 144 -5.26 26.67 -4.52
CA THR A 144 -4.27 27.34 -3.65
C THR A 144 -4.89 28.19 -2.55
N GLY A 145 -6.11 28.69 -2.77
CA GLY A 145 -6.85 29.49 -1.79
C GLY A 145 -7.79 28.69 -0.91
N LYS A 146 -7.92 27.36 -1.12
CA LYS A 146 -8.88 26.51 -0.45
C LYS A 146 -8.30 25.84 0.79
N THR A 147 -9.15 25.54 1.76
CA THR A 147 -8.85 24.69 2.90
C THR A 147 -9.09 23.23 2.49
N ILE A 148 -8.05 22.42 2.49
CA ILE A 148 -8.10 21.04 1.99
C ILE A 148 -7.88 20.05 3.13
N ALA A 149 -8.84 19.14 3.34
CA ALA A 149 -8.68 18.04 4.28
C ALA A 149 -7.81 16.93 3.65
N VAL A 150 -6.92 16.35 4.45
CA VAL A 150 -6.11 15.18 4.07
C VAL A 150 -6.25 14.06 5.10
N PRO A 151 -6.12 12.78 4.70
CA PRO A 151 -6.36 11.63 5.59
C PRO A 151 -5.25 11.40 6.62
N GLY A 152 -4.24 12.25 6.64
CA GLY A 152 -3.11 12.19 7.56
C GLY A 152 -1.87 12.87 6.97
N LYS A 153 -1.00 13.36 7.84
CA LYS A 153 0.21 14.11 7.44
C LYS A 153 1.24 13.25 6.72
N PHE A 154 1.32 11.97 7.08
CA PHE A 154 2.30 11.04 6.52
C PHE A 154 1.71 10.09 5.49
N THR A 155 0.46 10.32 5.05
CA THR A 155 -0.15 9.52 3.98
C THR A 155 0.44 9.88 2.61
N THR A 156 0.51 8.91 1.71
CA THR A 156 0.93 9.15 0.32
C THR A 156 -0.06 10.07 -0.39
N ALA A 157 -1.32 10.09 0.02
CA ALA A 157 -2.32 11.02 -0.49
C ALA A 157 -1.92 12.49 -0.23
N HIS A 158 -1.39 12.79 0.96
CA HIS A 158 -0.88 14.12 1.27
C HIS A 158 0.41 14.42 0.48
N LEU A 159 1.34 13.46 0.36
CA LEU A 159 2.54 13.63 -0.46
C LEU A 159 2.18 13.98 -1.92
N LEU A 160 1.25 13.25 -2.52
CA LEU A 160 0.82 13.50 -3.90
C LEU A 160 0.17 14.87 -4.05
N LEU A 161 -0.63 15.32 -3.06
CA LEU A 161 -1.16 16.68 -3.06
C LEU A 161 -0.05 17.76 -3.04
N GLN A 162 1.01 17.54 -2.22
CA GLN A 162 2.14 18.46 -2.13
C GLN A 162 2.95 18.50 -3.42
N LEU A 163 3.14 17.33 -4.08
CA LEU A 163 3.82 17.24 -5.38
C LEU A 163 2.99 17.88 -6.50
N PHE A 164 1.66 17.69 -6.46
CA PHE A 164 0.74 18.22 -7.45
C PHE A 164 0.67 19.75 -7.43
N GLU A 165 0.51 20.36 -6.25
CA GLU A 165 0.39 21.81 -6.09
C GLU A 165 1.09 22.27 -4.80
N PRO A 166 2.39 22.56 -4.86
CA PRO A 166 3.20 22.94 -3.68
C PRO A 166 2.75 24.25 -3.01
N LYS A 167 1.92 25.05 -3.68
CA LYS A 167 1.42 26.33 -3.17
C LYS A 167 0.22 26.17 -2.23
N ILE A 168 -0.41 25.00 -2.16
CA ILE A 168 -1.47 24.72 -1.20
C ILE A 168 -0.88 24.73 0.21
N LYS A 169 -1.37 25.64 1.08
CA LYS A 169 -0.85 25.81 2.44
C LYS A 169 -1.90 25.53 3.52
N ASN A 170 -3.19 25.65 3.19
CA ASN A 170 -4.28 25.47 4.15
C ASN A 170 -4.68 23.99 4.19
N ILE A 171 -3.92 23.18 4.93
CA ILE A 171 -4.12 21.73 5.04
C ILE A 171 -4.65 21.39 6.44
N VAL A 172 -5.72 20.60 6.48
CA VAL A 172 -6.30 20.07 7.72
C VAL A 172 -6.20 18.54 7.69
N ALA A 173 -5.38 17.97 8.56
CA ALA A 173 -5.32 16.51 8.70
C ALA A 173 -6.46 16.03 9.61
N MET A 174 -7.22 15.02 9.16
CA MET A 174 -8.31 14.42 9.92
C MET A 174 -8.48 12.94 9.54
N PRO A 175 -9.17 12.11 10.36
CA PRO A 175 -9.48 10.73 9.99
C PRO A 175 -10.19 10.66 8.63
N PHE A 176 -9.81 9.67 7.82
CA PHE A 176 -10.26 9.60 6.42
C PHE A 176 -11.80 9.49 6.29
N ASP A 177 -12.46 8.83 7.24
CA ASP A 177 -13.92 8.71 7.32
C ASP A 177 -14.64 10.03 7.62
N LYS A 178 -13.93 11.03 8.14
CA LYS A 178 -14.46 12.38 8.45
C LYS A 178 -14.34 13.36 7.30
N ILE A 179 -13.52 13.05 6.28
CA ILE A 179 -13.25 14.01 5.19
C ILE A 179 -14.51 14.30 4.37
N MET A 180 -15.18 13.26 3.85
CA MET A 180 -16.40 13.48 3.04
C MET A 180 -17.52 14.22 3.79
N PRO A 181 -17.84 13.85 5.06
CA PRO A 181 -18.77 14.64 5.86
C PRO A 181 -18.35 16.11 6.05
N ALA A 182 -17.04 16.36 6.30
CA ALA A 182 -16.54 17.72 6.50
C ALA A 182 -16.66 18.58 5.23
N VAL A 183 -16.37 18.01 4.06
CA VAL A 183 -16.57 18.69 2.77
C VAL A 183 -18.05 18.92 2.51
N ALA A 184 -18.90 17.92 2.70
CA ALA A 184 -20.35 18.03 2.47
C ALA A 184 -21.03 19.07 3.37
N GLN A 185 -20.49 19.32 4.58
CA GLN A 185 -20.96 20.33 5.51
C GLN A 185 -20.30 21.71 5.31
N GLY A 186 -19.36 21.85 4.38
CA GLY A 186 -18.64 23.11 4.14
C GLY A 186 -17.66 23.51 5.26
N ILE A 187 -17.25 22.54 6.12
CA ILE A 187 -16.23 22.77 7.17
C ILE A 187 -14.85 22.97 6.53
N VAL A 188 -14.60 22.28 5.42
CA VAL A 188 -13.46 22.47 4.53
C VAL A 188 -13.95 22.60 3.09
N ASP A 189 -13.18 23.28 2.24
CA ASP A 189 -13.57 23.53 0.84
C ASP A 189 -13.45 22.27 -0.03
N ALA A 190 -12.44 21.44 0.24
CA ALA A 190 -12.17 20.22 -0.49
C ALA A 190 -11.53 19.17 0.42
N GLY A 191 -11.49 17.91 -0.07
CA GLY A 191 -10.87 16.84 0.67
C GLY A 191 -10.16 15.84 -0.25
N VAL A 192 -9.01 15.34 0.18
CA VAL A 192 -8.31 14.24 -0.48
C VAL A 192 -8.83 12.94 0.10
N ILE A 193 -9.55 12.17 -0.69
CA ILE A 193 -10.15 10.90 -0.27
C ILE A 193 -9.31 9.71 -0.73
N ILE A 194 -9.35 8.65 0.07
CA ILE A 194 -8.64 7.39 -0.14
C ILE A 194 -9.58 6.20 0.10
N HIS A 195 -9.09 5.00 -0.11
CA HIS A 195 -9.80 3.75 0.17
C HIS A 195 -11.16 3.64 -0.58
N GLU A 196 -12.16 3.08 0.08
CA GLU A 196 -13.52 2.93 -0.44
C GLU A 196 -14.24 4.24 -0.72
N SER A 197 -13.80 5.35 -0.11
CA SER A 197 -14.36 6.68 -0.37
C SER A 197 -14.32 7.06 -1.86
N ARG A 198 -13.34 6.50 -2.61
CA ARG A 198 -13.24 6.66 -4.07
C ARG A 198 -14.51 6.18 -4.81
N PHE A 199 -15.22 5.22 -4.24
CA PHE A 199 -16.46 4.65 -4.84
C PHE A 199 -17.71 5.33 -4.29
N THR A 200 -17.65 5.90 -3.09
CA THR A 200 -18.84 6.32 -2.33
C THR A 200 -19.03 7.83 -2.24
N TYR A 201 -18.05 8.66 -2.66
CA TYR A 201 -18.15 10.13 -2.58
C TYR A 201 -19.40 10.73 -3.28
N PRO A 202 -19.95 10.17 -4.38
CA PRO A 202 -21.16 10.71 -4.99
C PRO A 202 -22.38 10.63 -4.07
N HIS A 203 -22.42 9.66 -3.13
CA HIS A 203 -23.51 9.53 -2.15
C HIS A 203 -23.55 10.70 -1.16
N TYR A 204 -22.43 11.43 -1.01
CA TYR A 204 -22.33 12.66 -0.21
C TYR A 204 -22.64 13.93 -1.01
N GLY A 205 -23.09 13.79 -2.28
CA GLY A 205 -23.31 14.94 -3.16
C GLY A 205 -22.03 15.62 -3.62
N LEU A 206 -20.87 14.97 -3.43
CA LEU A 206 -19.56 15.51 -3.80
C LEU A 206 -19.20 15.22 -5.26
N ARG A 207 -18.33 16.06 -5.81
CA ARG A 207 -17.81 15.96 -7.18
C ARG A 207 -16.32 15.78 -7.17
N LYS A 208 -15.80 14.99 -8.10
CA LYS A 208 -14.37 14.88 -8.38
C LYS A 208 -13.85 16.21 -8.95
N VAL A 209 -12.86 16.78 -8.32
CA VAL A 209 -12.11 17.95 -8.79
C VAL A 209 -10.90 17.49 -9.59
N ILE A 210 -10.06 16.65 -8.97
CA ILE A 210 -8.83 16.10 -9.58
C ILE A 210 -8.68 14.66 -9.12
N ASP A 211 -8.25 13.79 -10.03
CA ASP A 211 -7.69 12.48 -9.70
C ASP A 211 -6.16 12.59 -9.66
N LEU A 212 -5.59 12.49 -8.47
CA LEU A 212 -4.13 12.57 -8.28
C LEU A 212 -3.40 11.34 -8.85
N GLY A 213 -4.14 10.22 -9.04
CA GLY A 213 -3.59 9.05 -9.72
C GLY A 213 -3.45 9.26 -11.21
N GLU A 214 -4.51 9.76 -11.87
CA GLU A 214 -4.48 10.15 -13.28
C GLU A 214 -3.35 11.16 -13.53
N TRP A 215 -3.29 12.21 -12.72
CA TRP A 215 -2.21 13.20 -12.80
C TRP A 215 -0.81 12.58 -12.68
N TRP A 216 -0.60 11.70 -11.68
CA TRP A 216 0.69 11.04 -11.47
C TRP A 216 1.10 10.18 -12.66
N GLU A 217 0.17 9.44 -13.23
CA GLU A 217 0.40 8.57 -14.37
C GLU A 217 0.72 9.38 -15.65
N ASP A 218 0.03 10.51 -15.86
CA ASP A 218 0.27 11.41 -16.97
C ASP A 218 1.64 12.09 -16.89
N GLU A 219 2.03 12.55 -15.69
CA GLU A 219 3.32 13.25 -15.47
C GLU A 219 4.53 12.32 -15.51
N THR A 220 4.39 11.11 -15.00
CA THR A 220 5.53 10.21 -14.80
C THR A 220 5.56 8.99 -15.70
N GLY A 221 4.42 8.61 -16.28
CA GLY A 221 4.25 7.33 -16.98
C GLY A 221 4.31 6.10 -16.07
N LYS A 222 4.49 6.29 -14.74
CA LYS A 222 4.71 5.22 -13.77
C LYS A 222 3.41 4.77 -13.09
N LEU A 223 3.47 3.57 -12.50
CA LEU A 223 2.45 3.12 -11.54
C LEU A 223 2.39 4.09 -10.36
N ILE A 224 1.20 4.25 -9.75
CA ILE A 224 1.10 5.07 -8.55
C ILE A 224 1.38 4.22 -7.29
N PRO A 225 2.44 4.52 -6.50
CA PRO A 225 2.70 3.85 -5.23
C PRO A 225 1.88 4.52 -4.12
N LEU A 226 1.10 3.74 -3.37
CA LEU A 226 0.21 4.24 -2.33
C LEU A 226 0.67 3.81 -0.94
N GLY A 227 0.81 2.50 -0.73
CA GLY A 227 1.20 1.94 0.55
C GLY A 227 2.01 0.66 0.39
N CYS A 228 2.74 0.31 1.44
CA CYS A 228 3.66 -0.82 1.45
C CYS A 228 3.64 -1.53 2.80
N VAL A 229 4.31 -2.67 2.87
CA VAL A 229 4.67 -3.30 4.13
C VAL A 229 6.18 -3.16 4.31
N ALA A 230 6.58 -2.74 5.49
CA ALA A 230 7.98 -2.56 5.83
C ALA A 230 8.31 -3.27 7.15
N ALA A 231 9.54 -3.75 7.28
CA ALA A 231 10.05 -4.40 8.46
C ALA A 231 11.23 -3.63 9.04
N LYS A 232 11.35 -3.55 10.36
CA LYS A 232 12.50 -2.93 11.01
C LYS A 232 13.80 -3.60 10.56
N ARG A 233 14.79 -2.80 10.18
CA ARG A 233 16.13 -3.32 9.85
C ARG A 233 16.80 -4.02 11.04
N SER A 234 16.45 -3.64 12.25
CA SER A 234 17.00 -4.20 13.49
C SER A 234 16.62 -5.67 13.73
N ILE A 235 15.59 -6.22 13.08
CA ILE A 235 15.27 -7.65 13.21
C ILE A 235 16.25 -8.53 12.41
N GLY A 236 17.02 -7.93 11.51
CA GLY A 236 18.07 -8.56 10.72
C GLY A 236 17.57 -9.11 9.37
N LYS A 237 18.45 -9.11 8.37
CA LYS A 237 18.13 -9.46 6.96
C LYS A 237 17.42 -10.80 6.82
N LYS A 238 17.92 -11.87 7.48
CA LYS A 238 17.31 -13.20 7.41
C LYS A 238 15.86 -13.20 7.90
N ALA A 239 15.57 -12.45 8.98
CA ALA A 239 14.22 -12.34 9.50
C ALA A 239 13.31 -11.55 8.55
N ILE A 240 13.83 -10.46 7.97
CA ILE A 240 13.12 -9.67 6.96
C ILE A 240 12.73 -10.55 5.77
N ASP A 241 13.67 -11.32 5.22
CA ASP A 241 13.42 -12.21 4.09
C ASP A 241 12.37 -13.30 4.42
N THR A 242 12.40 -13.82 5.67
CA THR A 242 11.40 -14.80 6.14
C THR A 242 10.02 -14.17 6.27
N VAL A 243 9.94 -12.94 6.81
CA VAL A 243 8.68 -12.18 6.93
C VAL A 243 8.11 -11.88 5.54
N ASP A 244 8.94 -11.43 4.61
CA ASP A 244 8.53 -11.13 3.23
C ASP A 244 7.95 -12.37 2.54
N THR A 245 8.64 -13.51 2.64
CA THR A 245 8.16 -14.78 2.09
C THR A 245 6.84 -15.21 2.75
N ALA A 246 6.72 -15.08 4.08
CA ALA A 246 5.48 -15.41 4.79
C ALA A 246 4.31 -14.53 4.36
N LEU A 247 4.56 -13.23 4.11
CA LEU A 247 3.53 -12.32 3.60
C LEU A 247 3.12 -12.69 2.17
N CYS A 248 4.08 -12.99 1.30
CA CYS A 248 3.80 -13.49 -0.06
C CYS A 248 2.90 -14.73 -0.03
N GLU A 249 3.20 -15.70 0.83
CA GLU A 249 2.38 -16.91 0.97
C GLU A 249 1.00 -16.61 1.59
N SER A 250 0.88 -15.62 2.48
CA SER A 250 -0.41 -15.16 3.00
C SER A 250 -1.29 -14.58 1.89
N ILE A 251 -0.73 -13.77 1.02
CA ILE A 251 -1.43 -13.19 -0.14
C ILE A 251 -1.91 -14.30 -1.08
N LYS A 252 -1.02 -15.23 -1.41
CA LYS A 252 -1.38 -16.40 -2.25
C LYS A 252 -2.46 -17.27 -1.60
N TYR A 253 -2.40 -17.45 -0.27
CA TYR A 253 -3.43 -18.18 0.47
C TYR A 253 -4.80 -17.48 0.37
N ALA A 254 -4.84 -16.17 0.58
CA ALA A 254 -6.07 -15.39 0.49
C ALA A 254 -6.69 -15.48 -0.92
N ASN A 255 -5.87 -15.37 -1.97
CA ASN A 255 -6.30 -15.52 -3.36
C ASN A 255 -6.86 -16.92 -3.66
N LYS A 256 -6.32 -17.98 -3.05
CA LYS A 256 -6.81 -19.35 -3.20
C LYS A 256 -8.06 -19.64 -2.32
N ASN A 257 -8.24 -18.90 -1.25
CA ASN A 257 -9.30 -19.10 -0.26
C ASN A 257 -10.12 -17.81 -0.03
N PRO A 258 -10.68 -17.20 -1.09
CA PRO A 258 -11.29 -15.86 -1.01
C PRO A 258 -12.47 -15.80 -0.06
N ILE A 259 -13.25 -16.88 0.10
CA ILE A 259 -14.39 -16.93 1.02
C ILE A 259 -13.93 -16.78 2.48
N ALA A 260 -12.89 -17.51 2.89
CA ALA A 260 -12.36 -17.42 4.25
C ALA A 260 -11.73 -16.06 4.52
N ALA A 261 -10.96 -15.51 3.56
CA ALA A 261 -10.38 -14.18 3.66
C ALA A 261 -11.47 -13.10 3.73
N MET A 262 -12.55 -13.22 2.94
CA MET A 262 -13.67 -12.27 2.96
C MET A 262 -14.42 -12.28 4.30
N GLN A 263 -14.56 -13.44 4.96
CA GLN A 263 -15.13 -13.51 6.31
C GLN A 263 -14.32 -12.68 7.31
N TYR A 264 -12.99 -12.71 7.20
CA TYR A 264 -12.11 -11.89 8.04
C TYR A 264 -12.20 -10.41 7.69
N VAL A 265 -12.21 -10.06 6.40
CA VAL A 265 -12.40 -8.67 5.93
C VAL A 265 -13.65 -8.05 6.53
N LYS A 266 -14.79 -8.74 6.46
CA LYS A 266 -16.10 -8.26 6.97
C LYS A 266 -16.15 -8.01 8.48
N GLN A 267 -15.22 -8.56 9.26
CA GLN A 267 -15.15 -8.28 10.69
C GLN A 267 -14.60 -6.89 10.99
N TYR A 268 -13.85 -6.29 10.05
CA TYR A 268 -13.12 -5.04 10.27
C TYR A 268 -13.45 -3.94 9.27
N ALA A 269 -14.03 -4.28 8.12
CA ALA A 269 -14.37 -3.30 7.09
C ALA A 269 -15.38 -2.27 7.63
N GLN A 270 -15.12 -0.98 7.37
CA GLN A 270 -16.06 0.10 7.67
C GLN A 270 -17.21 0.12 6.67
N GLU A 271 -16.91 -0.16 5.41
CA GLU A 271 -17.92 -0.39 4.36
C GLU A 271 -18.41 -1.83 4.45
N ILE A 272 -19.72 -2.04 4.44
CA ILE A 272 -20.35 -3.36 4.57
C ILE A 272 -20.95 -3.87 3.26
N ALA A 273 -21.03 -3.04 2.22
CA ALA A 273 -21.52 -3.43 0.91
C ALA A 273 -20.50 -4.33 0.19
N ASP A 274 -20.90 -5.55 -0.12
CA ASP A 274 -20.01 -6.59 -0.66
C ASP A 274 -19.36 -6.20 -1.99
N ASP A 275 -20.09 -5.51 -2.84
CA ASP A 275 -19.63 -5.03 -4.13
C ASP A 275 -18.53 -3.96 -3.99
N VAL A 276 -18.67 -3.05 -3.03
CA VAL A 276 -17.66 -2.04 -2.71
C VAL A 276 -16.41 -2.68 -2.12
N ILE A 277 -16.57 -3.63 -1.19
CA ILE A 277 -15.44 -4.40 -0.64
C ILE A 277 -14.68 -5.14 -1.73
N GLN A 278 -15.39 -5.83 -2.63
CA GLN A 278 -14.78 -6.57 -3.74
C GLN A 278 -14.08 -5.63 -4.72
N ALA A 279 -14.70 -4.50 -5.08
CA ALA A 279 -14.10 -3.49 -5.93
C ALA A 279 -12.81 -2.93 -5.32
N HIS A 280 -12.82 -2.67 -4.00
CA HIS A 280 -11.64 -2.21 -3.25
C HIS A 280 -10.52 -3.27 -3.30
N ILE A 281 -10.80 -4.52 -2.96
CA ILE A 281 -9.80 -5.60 -3.01
C ILE A 281 -9.27 -5.74 -4.43
N GLY A 282 -10.14 -5.80 -5.45
CA GLY A 282 -9.75 -5.96 -6.86
C GLY A 282 -8.87 -4.80 -7.38
N MET A 283 -9.02 -3.59 -6.83
CA MET A 283 -8.23 -2.43 -7.21
C MET A 283 -6.82 -2.44 -6.57
N TYR A 284 -6.70 -2.85 -5.31
CA TYR A 284 -5.48 -2.67 -4.52
C TYR A 284 -4.68 -3.96 -4.30
N VAL A 285 -5.27 -5.15 -4.54
CA VAL A 285 -4.59 -6.45 -4.45
C VAL A 285 -4.40 -7.01 -5.85
N ASN A 286 -3.16 -6.95 -6.34
CA ASN A 286 -2.78 -7.33 -7.70
C ASN A 286 -1.41 -8.02 -7.72
N ASP A 287 -0.81 -8.24 -8.87
CA ASP A 287 0.50 -8.90 -9.01
C ASP A 287 1.61 -8.15 -8.26
N TYR A 288 1.54 -6.82 -8.22
CA TYR A 288 2.50 -6.00 -7.46
C TYR A 288 2.34 -6.14 -5.94
N THR A 289 1.19 -6.64 -5.48
CA THR A 289 1.02 -6.98 -4.05
C THR A 289 1.76 -8.27 -3.70
N ILE A 290 1.89 -9.21 -4.65
CA ILE A 290 2.67 -10.45 -4.49
C ILE A 290 4.17 -10.14 -4.53
N ASP A 291 4.62 -9.37 -5.52
CA ASP A 291 5.99 -8.87 -5.65
C ASP A 291 5.97 -7.51 -6.37
N ILE A 292 6.57 -6.52 -5.76
CA ILE A 292 6.62 -5.15 -6.29
C ILE A 292 7.26 -5.07 -7.69
N GLY A 293 8.15 -6.01 -8.03
CA GLY A 293 8.82 -6.09 -9.32
C GLY A 293 9.74 -4.91 -9.64
N ILE A 294 10.21 -4.88 -10.88
CA ILE A 294 11.09 -3.82 -11.37
C ILE A 294 10.30 -2.51 -11.55
N ASP A 295 9.11 -2.60 -12.16
CA ASP A 295 8.30 -1.41 -12.46
C ASP A 295 7.78 -0.73 -11.19
N GLY A 296 7.34 -1.52 -10.20
CA GLY A 296 6.92 -0.97 -8.92
C GLY A 296 8.08 -0.36 -8.13
N THR A 297 9.26 -0.99 -8.15
CA THR A 297 10.48 -0.42 -7.55
C THR A 297 10.82 0.92 -8.20
N ALA A 298 10.85 0.99 -9.54
CA ALA A 298 11.10 2.22 -10.27
C ALA A 298 10.05 3.32 -9.99
N ALA A 299 8.79 2.94 -9.77
CA ALA A 299 7.74 3.90 -9.40
C ALA A 299 7.98 4.49 -8.01
N VAL A 300 8.38 3.67 -7.02
CA VAL A 300 8.71 4.13 -5.67
C VAL A 300 9.96 5.02 -5.67
N GLU A 301 11.01 4.64 -6.40
CA GLU A 301 12.22 5.45 -6.55
C GLU A 301 11.90 6.82 -7.16
N THR A 302 11.04 6.86 -8.20
CA THR A 302 10.58 8.11 -8.82
C THR A 302 9.82 8.97 -7.81
N LEU A 303 8.90 8.38 -7.02
CA LEU A 303 8.16 9.11 -5.99
C LEU A 303 9.09 9.73 -4.95
N PHE A 304 10.07 8.97 -4.47
CA PHE A 304 11.02 9.46 -3.47
C PHE A 304 11.97 10.51 -4.05
N GLN A 305 12.41 10.34 -5.30
CA GLN A 305 13.24 11.32 -5.98
C GLN A 305 12.53 12.67 -6.08
N LEU A 306 11.30 12.69 -6.63
CA LEU A 306 10.53 13.93 -6.76
C LEU A 306 10.24 14.59 -5.41
N ALA A 307 9.94 13.78 -4.38
CA ALA A 307 9.71 14.29 -3.03
C ALA A 307 10.98 14.88 -2.39
N ARG A 308 12.16 14.33 -2.67
CA ARG A 308 13.46 14.89 -2.24
C ARG A 308 13.82 16.16 -2.99
N GLU A 309 13.58 16.22 -4.30
CA GLU A 309 13.80 17.40 -5.12
C GLU A 309 12.95 18.59 -4.62
N GLN A 310 11.74 18.32 -4.16
CA GLN A 310 10.86 19.32 -3.54
C GLN A 310 11.11 19.53 -2.03
N GLN A 311 12.14 18.91 -1.46
CA GLN A 311 12.51 19.00 -0.05
C GLN A 311 11.40 18.53 0.93
N ILE A 312 10.50 17.65 0.47
CA ILE A 312 9.46 17.05 1.30
C ILE A 312 10.04 15.87 2.09
N LEU A 313 10.92 15.07 1.46
CA LEU A 313 11.62 13.95 2.11
C LEU A 313 13.09 14.27 2.34
N PRO A 314 13.70 13.69 3.39
CA PRO A 314 15.15 13.83 3.63
C PRO A 314 15.95 13.08 2.57
N GLN A 315 17.19 13.51 2.36
CA GLN A 315 18.17 12.74 1.60
C GLN A 315 18.63 11.53 2.42
N THR A 316 18.78 10.40 1.77
CA THR A 316 19.35 9.18 2.36
C THR A 316 20.00 8.34 1.28
N ASP A 317 21.05 7.61 1.66
CA ASP A 317 21.74 6.61 0.85
C ASP A 317 21.25 5.16 1.14
N LYS A 318 20.28 5.02 2.05
CA LYS A 318 19.74 3.71 2.41
C LYS A 318 18.94 3.12 1.26
N PRO A 319 19.15 1.82 0.96
CA PRO A 319 18.38 1.12 -0.06
C PRO A 319 16.94 0.91 0.41
N LEU A 320 16.03 0.69 -0.55
CA LEU A 320 14.63 0.36 -0.26
C LEU A 320 14.51 -0.96 0.52
N PHE A 321 15.28 -1.97 0.11
CA PHE A 321 15.24 -3.36 0.62
C PHE A 321 16.38 -3.69 1.58
#